data_7adb7595c5c0fcc516efde31f40e598d
#
_entry.id   7adb7595c5c0fcc516efde31f40e598d
#
_cell.length_a   1.000
_cell.length_b   1.000
_cell.length_c   1.000
_cell.angle_alpha   90.00
_cell.angle_beta   90.00
_cell.angle_gamma   90.00
#
_symmetry.space_group_name_H-M   'P 1'
#
loop_
_entity.id
_entity.type
_entity.pdbx_description
1 polymer ?
#
loop_
_entity_poly.entity_id
_entity_poly.type
_entity_poly.pdbx_seq_one_letter_code
_entity_poly.pdbx_strand_id
1 'polypeptide(L)'
;QKSEKELKISVGHDSRITAESLKEAVGIGLRSLGITVLDCGLSSTPAMFMSTVFEEYRCDGAIMITASHLPKDRNGFKYFSREGGLDKEDIAQIIKIAEGLSLEELQAQYKEKNALGQVKQAGVMSTYASYLREMIKKQVGGDNPLEGLRIVVDAGNGAGGFYALDVLKPLGADITGSQFLEPDGNFPNHQPNPENKEAMESICRAVIENKADLGLIFDTDVDRSSAVDASGREINRNAIVAMAAALIAKDFPGTTVVTDSITSDQLTEYLENCLGLKHLRFKRGYKNVINKAKELNQNGVDSQLAIETSGHAAYKENYFLDDGAYLATKIVIKTAQLKKAGAGLDVVLSSLEEPKEAIEKRFSINRADFADYGQEILCRLEEWVEREGQQIGASLVSPNYEGVRINFDNEQVKGWCLLRKSLHDPKLPLNVEVTKGSCSDIVRVIDEFLADFDVS
;
A
#
# COMPACT_ATOMS: atom_id res chain seq x y z
N GLN A 1 14.54 -28.55 12.23
CA GLN A 1 15.22 -27.28 11.88
C GLN A 1 16.36 -27.61 10.93
N LYS A 2 16.45 -26.88 9.78
CA LYS A 2 17.60 -26.97 8.87
C LYS A 2 18.83 -26.42 9.56
N SER A 3 20.02 -26.95 9.24
CA SER A 3 21.30 -26.34 9.66
C SER A 3 21.44 -24.96 8.99
N GLU A 4 22.20 -24.03 9.59
CA GLU A 4 22.46 -22.68 9.01
C GLU A 4 23.03 -22.77 7.59
N LYS A 5 23.79 -23.81 7.28
CA LYS A 5 24.37 -24.07 5.94
C LYS A 5 23.35 -24.44 4.88
N GLU A 6 22.14 -24.84 5.27
CA GLU A 6 21.05 -25.21 4.36
C GLU A 6 20.06 -24.06 4.11
N LEU A 7 20.17 -22.96 4.89
CA LEU A 7 19.32 -21.80 4.72
C LEU A 7 19.60 -21.07 3.40
N LYS A 8 18.51 -20.60 2.78
CA LYS A 8 18.54 -19.85 1.53
C LYS A 8 17.71 -18.59 1.68
N ILE A 9 18.35 -17.43 1.53
CA ILE A 9 17.75 -16.11 1.66
C ILE A 9 17.89 -15.37 0.33
N SER A 10 16.79 -14.84 -0.17
CA SER A 10 16.80 -13.94 -1.32
C SER A 10 17.01 -12.49 -0.87
N VAL A 11 17.77 -11.74 -1.64
CA VAL A 11 18.06 -10.30 -1.41
C VAL A 11 17.84 -9.54 -2.69
N GLY A 12 16.98 -8.55 -2.66
CA GLY A 12 16.69 -7.65 -3.75
C GLY A 12 16.59 -6.21 -3.27
N HIS A 13 16.50 -5.27 -4.20
CA HIS A 13 16.46 -3.85 -3.88
C HIS A 13 15.64 -3.07 -4.91
N ASP A 14 15.17 -1.87 -4.52
CA ASP A 14 14.60 -0.88 -5.42
C ASP A 14 15.69 -0.05 -6.14
N SER A 15 15.31 1.06 -6.78
CA SER A 15 16.22 1.89 -7.58
C SER A 15 17.13 2.82 -6.78
N ARG A 16 17.07 2.83 -5.44
CA ARG A 16 17.79 3.79 -4.58
C ARG A 16 19.31 3.66 -4.71
N ILE A 17 20.00 4.80 -4.69
CA ILE A 17 21.46 4.90 -4.95
C ILE A 17 22.27 4.04 -3.97
N THR A 18 21.85 3.94 -2.71
CA THR A 18 22.56 3.17 -1.68
C THR A 18 22.24 1.67 -1.69
N ALA A 19 21.36 1.22 -2.58
CA ALA A 19 20.85 -0.15 -2.57
C ALA A 19 21.94 -1.20 -2.78
N GLU A 20 22.83 -1.01 -3.75
CA GLU A 20 23.90 -1.97 -4.06
C GLU A 20 24.88 -2.13 -2.88
N SER A 21 25.30 -1.04 -2.23
CA SER A 21 26.21 -1.09 -1.10
C SER A 21 25.58 -1.79 0.11
N LEU A 22 24.30 -1.57 0.35
CA LEU A 22 23.55 -2.26 1.41
C LEU A 22 23.36 -3.75 1.07
N LYS A 23 23.08 -4.09 -0.18
CA LYS A 23 22.97 -5.47 -0.65
C LYS A 23 24.29 -6.24 -0.44
N GLU A 24 25.43 -5.61 -0.76
CA GLU A 24 26.73 -6.20 -0.52
C GLU A 24 26.95 -6.48 0.96
N ALA A 25 26.67 -5.51 1.83
CA ALA A 25 26.83 -5.67 3.28
C ALA A 25 25.93 -6.79 3.84
N VAL A 26 24.66 -6.84 3.44
CA VAL A 26 23.73 -7.92 3.80
C VAL A 26 24.25 -9.28 3.30
N GLY A 27 24.69 -9.34 2.05
CA GLY A 27 25.26 -10.56 1.45
C GLY A 27 26.49 -11.06 2.20
N ILE A 28 27.39 -10.18 2.65
CA ILE A 28 28.54 -10.52 3.49
C ILE A 28 28.09 -11.13 4.81
N GLY A 29 27.15 -10.48 5.52
CA GLY A 29 26.64 -10.96 6.80
C GLY A 29 25.99 -12.35 6.70
N LEU A 30 25.10 -12.54 5.74
CA LEU A 30 24.44 -13.85 5.51
C LEU A 30 25.44 -14.95 5.16
N ARG A 31 26.37 -14.67 4.26
CA ARG A 31 27.39 -15.65 3.84
C ARG A 31 28.38 -16.04 4.95
N SER A 32 28.69 -15.13 5.87
CA SER A 32 29.55 -15.42 7.01
C SER A 32 28.95 -16.50 7.91
N LEU A 33 27.63 -16.68 7.90
CA LEU A 33 26.92 -17.75 8.60
C LEU A 33 26.73 -19.03 7.76
N GLY A 34 27.24 -19.06 6.52
CA GLY A 34 27.10 -20.21 5.62
C GLY A 34 25.76 -20.24 4.86
N ILE A 35 24.99 -19.15 4.90
CA ILE A 35 23.69 -19.02 4.21
C ILE A 35 23.93 -18.83 2.71
N THR A 36 23.14 -19.52 1.88
CA THR A 36 23.10 -19.26 0.44
C THR A 36 22.25 -18.04 0.16
N VAL A 37 22.85 -17.03 -0.47
CA VAL A 37 22.18 -15.79 -0.88
C VAL A 37 21.74 -15.92 -2.33
N LEU A 38 20.45 -15.70 -2.61
CA LEU A 38 19.95 -15.47 -3.96
C LEU A 38 19.92 -13.96 -4.21
N ASP A 39 20.85 -13.48 -5.02
CA ASP A 39 20.88 -12.07 -5.47
C ASP A 39 19.84 -11.88 -6.58
N CYS A 40 18.80 -11.12 -6.28
CA CYS A 40 17.68 -10.83 -7.17
C CYS A 40 17.84 -9.50 -7.92
N GLY A 41 18.88 -8.72 -7.60
CA GLY A 41 19.10 -7.39 -8.20
C GLY A 41 17.94 -6.44 -7.95
N LEU A 42 17.65 -5.58 -8.95
CA LEU A 42 16.49 -4.71 -8.95
C LEU A 42 15.22 -5.55 -8.88
N SER A 43 14.41 -5.32 -7.86
CA SER A 43 13.25 -6.14 -7.56
C SER A 43 12.10 -5.29 -6.98
N SER A 44 10.91 -5.86 -6.96
CA SER A 44 9.77 -5.29 -6.25
C SER A 44 9.57 -5.99 -4.90
N THR A 45 9.00 -5.29 -3.94
CA THR A 45 8.67 -5.85 -2.62
C THR A 45 7.81 -7.12 -2.73
N PRO A 46 6.72 -7.15 -3.52
CA PRO A 46 5.94 -8.38 -3.68
C PRO A 46 6.74 -9.53 -4.33
N ALA A 47 7.57 -9.27 -5.32
CA ALA A 47 8.39 -10.32 -5.92
C ALA A 47 9.37 -10.94 -4.92
N MET A 48 9.92 -10.15 -4.00
CA MET A 48 10.80 -10.66 -2.95
C MET A 48 10.07 -11.61 -2.00
N PHE A 49 8.85 -11.27 -1.55
CA PHE A 49 8.04 -12.23 -0.80
C PHE A 49 7.77 -13.49 -1.62
N MET A 50 7.36 -13.34 -2.88
CA MET A 50 7.04 -14.48 -3.75
C MET A 50 8.22 -15.42 -3.99
N SER A 51 9.48 -14.98 -3.81
CA SER A 51 10.65 -15.86 -3.82
C SER A 51 10.62 -16.92 -2.71
N THR A 52 9.88 -16.69 -1.64
CA THR A 52 9.68 -17.68 -0.55
C THR A 52 8.59 -18.70 -0.91
N VAL A 53 7.70 -18.35 -1.84
CA VAL A 53 6.52 -19.12 -2.25
C VAL A 53 6.80 -19.93 -3.52
N PHE A 54 7.40 -19.32 -4.54
CA PHE A 54 7.67 -19.98 -5.82
C PHE A 54 8.53 -21.24 -5.64
N GLU A 55 8.05 -22.34 -6.21
CA GLU A 55 8.72 -23.66 -6.10
C GLU A 55 10.15 -23.66 -6.59
N GLU A 56 10.44 -22.87 -7.61
CA GLU A 56 11.78 -22.72 -8.19
C GLU A 56 12.80 -22.20 -7.18
N TYR A 57 12.39 -21.24 -6.33
CA TYR A 57 13.29 -20.61 -5.36
C TYR A 57 13.14 -21.19 -3.96
N ARG A 58 11.93 -21.27 -3.43
CA ARG A 58 11.61 -21.77 -2.08
C ARG A 58 12.58 -21.25 -1.02
N CYS A 59 12.81 -19.93 -1.03
CA CYS A 59 13.67 -19.30 -0.03
C CYS A 59 13.09 -19.47 1.38
N ASP A 60 13.97 -19.60 2.36
CA ASP A 60 13.56 -19.68 3.77
C ASP A 60 13.19 -18.29 4.32
N GLY A 61 13.67 -17.22 3.67
CA GLY A 61 13.30 -15.83 3.90
C GLY A 61 13.71 -14.95 2.72
N ALA A 62 13.25 -13.71 2.75
CA ALA A 62 13.59 -12.71 1.76
C ALA A 62 13.88 -11.35 2.43
N ILE A 63 14.78 -10.59 1.85
CA ILE A 63 15.12 -9.23 2.27
C ILE A 63 14.95 -8.31 1.08
N MET A 64 14.09 -7.30 1.24
CA MET A 64 13.94 -6.21 0.28
C MET A 64 14.59 -4.94 0.84
N ILE A 65 15.52 -4.37 0.10
CA ILE A 65 16.21 -3.12 0.43
C ILE A 65 15.42 -1.99 -0.23
N THR A 66 14.70 -1.25 0.59
CA THR A 66 13.80 -0.17 0.14
C THR A 66 13.44 0.75 1.30
N ALA A 67 13.08 1.98 0.98
CA ALA A 67 12.39 2.88 1.89
C ALA A 67 11.04 3.32 1.29
N SER A 68 10.44 2.50 0.41
CA SER A 68 9.15 2.79 -0.25
C SER A 68 9.18 4.21 -0.87
N HIS A 69 8.20 5.03 -0.61
CA HIS A 69 8.04 6.39 -1.12
C HIS A 69 8.82 7.48 -0.37
N LEU A 70 9.64 7.12 0.62
CA LEU A 70 10.41 8.11 1.38
C LEU A 70 11.46 8.81 0.49
N PRO A 71 11.97 9.99 0.88
CA PRO A 71 12.97 10.73 0.14
C PRO A 71 14.20 9.90 -0.24
N LYS A 72 14.91 10.30 -1.28
CA LYS A 72 16.02 9.56 -1.90
C LYS A 72 17.21 9.28 -0.97
N ASP A 73 17.38 10.10 0.08
CA ASP A 73 18.42 9.96 1.09
C ASP A 73 18.09 8.94 2.18
N ARG A 74 16.91 8.35 2.13
CA ARG A 74 16.47 7.28 3.03
C ARG A 74 16.62 5.92 2.37
N ASN A 75 16.88 4.91 3.19
CA ASN A 75 16.79 3.50 2.80
C ASN A 75 16.45 2.64 4.02
N GLY A 76 16.11 1.37 3.81
CA GLY A 76 15.71 0.46 4.87
C GLY A 76 15.62 -0.98 4.39
N PHE A 77 15.06 -1.82 5.23
CA PHE A 77 14.90 -3.24 4.97
C PHE A 77 13.49 -3.70 5.30
N LYS A 78 12.86 -4.43 4.37
CA LYS A 78 11.67 -5.23 4.63
C LYS A 78 12.09 -6.70 4.66
N TYR A 79 11.68 -7.42 5.69
CA TYR A 79 12.01 -8.82 5.88
C TYR A 79 10.78 -9.69 5.74
N PHE A 80 10.92 -10.82 5.08
CA PHE A 80 9.85 -11.77 4.85
C PHE A 80 10.25 -13.18 5.28
N SER A 81 9.31 -13.86 5.91
CA SER A 81 9.25 -15.31 6.02
C SER A 81 8.26 -15.87 5.01
N ARG A 82 8.02 -17.16 5.00
CA ARG A 82 6.97 -17.79 4.18
C ARG A 82 5.55 -17.42 4.62
N GLU A 83 5.40 -16.88 5.83
CA GLU A 83 4.13 -16.49 6.44
C GLU A 83 3.76 -15.04 6.14
N GLY A 84 4.71 -14.26 5.62
CA GLY A 84 4.56 -12.84 5.32
C GLY A 84 5.71 -12.00 5.82
N GLY A 85 5.50 -10.68 5.86
CA GLY A 85 6.45 -9.73 6.43
C GLY A 85 6.63 -9.93 7.94
N LEU A 86 7.85 -9.78 8.44
CA LEU A 86 8.16 -9.90 9.87
C LEU A 86 7.44 -8.83 10.69
N ASP A 87 7.03 -9.18 11.90
CA ASP A 87 6.33 -8.28 12.82
C ASP A 87 7.31 -7.37 13.60
N LYS A 88 6.76 -6.40 14.36
CA LYS A 88 7.57 -5.44 15.12
C LYS A 88 8.47 -6.11 16.16
N GLU A 89 7.97 -7.18 16.76
CA GLU A 89 8.70 -7.98 17.75
C GLU A 89 9.92 -8.67 17.12
N ASP A 90 9.77 -9.24 15.93
CA ASP A 90 10.85 -9.84 15.16
C ASP A 90 11.90 -8.80 14.78
N ILE A 91 11.47 -7.65 14.28
CA ILE A 91 12.36 -6.53 13.92
C ILE A 91 13.10 -6.02 15.15
N ALA A 92 12.43 -5.89 16.30
CA ALA A 92 13.07 -5.48 17.55
C ALA A 92 14.16 -6.48 17.99
N GLN A 93 13.94 -7.78 17.78
CA GLN A 93 14.96 -8.81 18.05
C GLN A 93 16.16 -8.69 17.11
N ILE A 94 15.93 -8.47 15.80
CA ILE A 94 16.99 -8.25 14.81
C ILE A 94 17.84 -7.03 15.21
N ILE A 95 17.19 -5.89 15.56
CA ILE A 95 17.88 -4.68 16.00
C ILE A 95 18.71 -4.94 17.26
N LYS A 96 18.13 -5.61 18.27
CA LYS A 96 18.85 -5.95 19.51
C LYS A 96 20.08 -6.82 19.27
N ILE A 97 20.00 -7.79 18.36
CA ILE A 97 21.14 -8.60 17.97
C ILE A 97 22.20 -7.73 17.29
N ALA A 98 21.78 -6.86 16.35
CA ALA A 98 22.69 -5.98 15.61
C ALA A 98 23.42 -5.00 16.53
N GLU A 99 22.73 -4.41 17.50
CA GLU A 99 23.32 -3.49 18.50
C GLU A 99 24.33 -4.20 19.43
N GLY A 100 24.18 -5.48 19.64
CA GLY A 100 25.09 -6.30 20.44
C GLY A 100 26.38 -6.72 19.73
N LEU A 101 26.52 -6.46 18.42
CA LEU A 101 27.67 -6.85 17.61
C LEU A 101 28.60 -5.66 17.35
N SER A 102 29.88 -5.82 17.65
CA SER A 102 30.88 -4.82 17.23
C SER A 102 31.28 -5.03 15.77
N LEU A 103 31.62 -3.93 15.09
CA LEU A 103 32.10 -3.97 13.71
C LEU A 103 33.39 -4.80 13.58
N GLU A 104 34.25 -4.76 14.60
CA GLU A 104 35.52 -5.50 14.67
C GLU A 104 35.27 -6.99 14.76
N GLU A 105 34.33 -7.46 15.61
CA GLU A 105 33.91 -8.84 15.72
C GLU A 105 33.33 -9.38 14.42
N LEU A 106 32.47 -8.60 13.75
CA LEU A 106 31.90 -8.96 12.46
C LEU A 106 32.98 -9.13 11.38
N GLN A 107 33.92 -8.18 11.32
CA GLN A 107 35.04 -8.25 10.38
C GLN A 107 35.98 -9.43 10.66
N ALA A 108 36.25 -9.74 11.93
CA ALA A 108 37.05 -10.90 12.33
C ALA A 108 36.34 -12.21 11.96
N GLN A 109 35.05 -12.33 12.27
CA GLN A 109 34.28 -13.52 11.90
C GLN A 109 34.20 -13.71 10.37
N TYR A 110 34.07 -12.64 9.61
CA TYR A 110 34.08 -12.70 8.15
C TYR A 110 35.41 -13.18 7.59
N LYS A 111 36.55 -12.70 8.13
CA LYS A 111 37.89 -13.11 7.72
C LYS A 111 38.20 -14.57 8.07
N GLU A 112 37.78 -15.04 9.24
CA GLU A 112 38.02 -16.40 9.69
C GLU A 112 37.18 -17.46 8.97
N LYS A 113 35.90 -17.13 8.65
CA LYS A 113 34.99 -18.10 8.06
C LYS A 113 35.03 -18.19 6.54
N ASN A 114 35.91 -17.45 5.86
CA ASN A 114 36.16 -17.50 4.41
C ASN A 114 34.91 -17.89 3.58
N ALA A 115 33.88 -17.05 3.62
CA ALA A 115 32.66 -17.14 2.83
C ALA A 115 32.09 -18.57 2.72
N LEU A 116 31.55 -19.10 3.81
CA LEU A 116 30.95 -20.44 3.82
C LEU A 116 29.72 -20.53 2.91
N GLY A 117 28.95 -19.42 2.76
CA GLY A 117 27.78 -19.33 1.89
C GLY A 117 28.14 -18.90 0.47
N GLN A 118 27.23 -19.20 -0.46
CA GLN A 118 27.35 -18.85 -1.88
C GLN A 118 26.42 -17.69 -2.23
N VAL A 119 26.79 -16.90 -3.26
CA VAL A 119 25.85 -15.98 -3.94
C VAL A 119 25.48 -16.61 -5.27
N LYS A 120 24.20 -16.65 -5.56
CA LYS A 120 23.65 -17.10 -6.85
C LYS A 120 22.71 -16.03 -7.39
N GLN A 121 22.85 -15.69 -8.66
CA GLN A 121 21.91 -14.82 -9.33
C GLN A 121 20.56 -15.53 -9.49
N ALA A 122 19.45 -14.80 -9.29
CA ALA A 122 18.11 -15.36 -9.38
C ALA A 122 17.16 -14.43 -10.14
N GLY A 123 16.50 -14.97 -11.16
CA GLY A 123 15.57 -14.23 -12.02
C GLY A 123 14.16 -14.08 -11.42
N VAL A 124 14.06 -13.75 -10.13
CA VAL A 124 12.78 -13.69 -9.43
C VAL A 124 11.77 -12.75 -10.11
N MET A 125 12.22 -11.60 -10.60
CA MET A 125 11.35 -10.65 -11.32
C MET A 125 10.76 -11.25 -12.61
N SER A 126 11.54 -12.04 -13.36
CA SER A 126 11.05 -12.73 -14.56
C SER A 126 9.97 -13.76 -14.22
N THR A 127 10.16 -14.54 -13.16
CA THR A 127 9.18 -15.52 -12.68
C THR A 127 7.92 -14.81 -12.17
N TYR A 128 8.06 -13.72 -11.44
CA TYR A 128 6.95 -12.92 -10.96
C TYR A 128 6.17 -12.27 -12.11
N ALA A 129 6.83 -11.68 -13.10
CA ALA A 129 6.18 -11.16 -14.30
C ALA A 129 5.42 -12.26 -15.06
N SER A 130 6.00 -13.48 -15.13
CA SER A 130 5.33 -14.63 -15.74
C SER A 130 4.08 -15.04 -14.97
N TYR A 131 4.13 -15.05 -13.65
CA TYR A 131 2.98 -15.31 -12.77
C TYR A 131 1.82 -14.33 -13.08
N LEU A 132 2.10 -13.03 -13.17
CA LEU A 132 1.11 -12.01 -13.50
C LEU A 132 0.55 -12.17 -14.93
N ARG A 133 1.41 -12.48 -15.91
CA ARG A 133 0.97 -12.76 -17.29
C ARG A 133 0.02 -13.96 -17.38
N GLU A 134 0.35 -15.05 -16.70
CA GLU A 134 -0.51 -16.24 -16.71
C GLU A 134 -1.86 -15.98 -16.05
N MET A 135 -1.90 -15.13 -15.02
CA MET A 135 -3.15 -14.69 -14.42
C MET A 135 -4.03 -13.92 -15.43
N ILE A 136 -3.44 -12.99 -16.20
CA ILE A 136 -4.16 -12.23 -17.24
C ILE A 136 -4.66 -13.18 -18.34
N LYS A 137 -3.80 -14.05 -18.87
CA LYS A 137 -4.18 -15.01 -19.91
C LYS A 137 -5.33 -15.92 -19.47
N LYS A 138 -5.28 -16.43 -18.25
CA LYS A 138 -6.31 -17.32 -17.70
C LYS A 138 -7.67 -16.65 -17.61
N GLN A 139 -7.71 -15.35 -17.26
CA GLN A 139 -8.97 -14.66 -16.98
C GLN A 139 -9.54 -13.90 -18.19
N VAL A 140 -8.69 -13.45 -19.10
CA VAL A 140 -9.11 -12.71 -20.32
C VAL A 140 -9.23 -13.64 -21.53
N GLY A 141 -8.37 -14.67 -21.60
CA GLY A 141 -8.29 -15.64 -22.70
C GLY A 141 -7.55 -15.14 -23.94
N GLY A 142 -7.00 -16.07 -24.72
CA GLY A 142 -6.24 -15.79 -25.95
C GLY A 142 -4.73 -15.65 -25.73
N ASP A 143 -3.99 -15.65 -26.84
CA ASP A 143 -2.52 -15.54 -26.81
C ASP A 143 -2.07 -14.08 -26.55
N ASN A 144 -2.78 -13.12 -27.12
CA ASN A 144 -2.57 -11.68 -26.93
C ASN A 144 -3.81 -11.05 -26.24
N PRO A 145 -4.06 -11.35 -24.97
CA PRO A 145 -5.31 -10.98 -24.28
C PRO A 145 -5.52 -9.46 -24.19
N LEU A 146 -4.48 -8.66 -24.34
CA LEU A 146 -4.49 -7.20 -24.23
C LEU A 146 -4.37 -6.49 -25.58
N GLU A 147 -4.46 -7.21 -26.71
CA GLU A 147 -4.43 -6.62 -28.04
C GLU A 147 -5.56 -5.59 -28.21
N GLY A 148 -5.22 -4.41 -28.75
CA GLY A 148 -6.14 -3.28 -28.90
C GLY A 148 -6.38 -2.44 -27.65
N LEU A 149 -5.71 -2.76 -26.54
CA LEU A 149 -5.67 -1.91 -25.35
C LEU A 149 -4.40 -1.05 -25.36
N ARG A 150 -4.55 0.24 -25.09
CA ARG A 150 -3.44 1.12 -24.75
C ARG A 150 -3.42 1.37 -23.25
N ILE A 151 -2.34 0.96 -22.60
CA ILE A 151 -2.16 1.07 -21.15
C ILE A 151 -0.86 1.82 -20.87
N VAL A 152 -0.98 2.96 -20.22
CA VAL A 152 0.16 3.80 -19.81
C VAL A 152 0.57 3.43 -18.39
N VAL A 153 1.86 3.24 -18.16
CA VAL A 153 2.44 2.96 -16.84
C VAL A 153 3.35 4.10 -16.45
N ASP A 154 3.18 4.61 -15.24
CA ASP A 154 4.13 5.49 -14.56
C ASP A 154 4.85 4.69 -13.46
N ALA A 155 6.13 4.44 -13.66
CA ALA A 155 6.96 3.72 -12.70
C ALA A 155 7.74 4.64 -11.74
N GLY A 156 7.61 5.96 -11.88
CA GLY A 156 8.27 6.96 -11.02
C GLY A 156 9.78 6.79 -10.90
N ASN A 157 10.46 6.18 -11.87
CA ASN A 157 11.87 5.78 -11.81
C ASN A 157 12.18 4.75 -10.69
N GLY A 158 11.16 4.06 -10.18
CA GLY A 158 11.28 2.96 -9.24
C GLY A 158 11.49 1.59 -9.92
N ALA A 159 11.07 0.52 -9.24
CA ALA A 159 11.14 -0.84 -9.77
C ALA A 159 9.99 -1.20 -10.72
N GLY A 160 8.97 -0.35 -10.88
CA GLY A 160 7.72 -0.65 -11.57
C GLY A 160 7.80 -0.78 -13.09
N GLY A 161 8.92 -0.41 -13.72
CA GLY A 161 9.09 -0.45 -15.19
C GLY A 161 8.85 -1.83 -15.80
N PHE A 162 9.16 -2.91 -15.07
CA PHE A 162 8.91 -4.29 -15.50
C PHE A 162 7.45 -4.54 -15.87
N TYR A 163 6.51 -3.85 -15.22
CA TYR A 163 5.11 -4.09 -15.45
C TYR A 163 4.69 -3.73 -16.89
N ALA A 164 5.18 -2.60 -17.40
CA ALA A 164 4.98 -2.24 -18.80
C ALA A 164 5.72 -3.18 -19.77
N LEU A 165 7.00 -3.44 -19.49
CA LEU A 165 7.91 -4.10 -20.43
C LEU A 165 7.75 -5.63 -20.43
N ASP A 166 7.59 -6.23 -19.23
CA ASP A 166 7.63 -7.68 -19.05
C ASP A 166 6.25 -8.27 -18.77
N VAL A 167 5.22 -7.46 -18.40
CA VAL A 167 3.86 -7.96 -18.19
C VAL A 167 2.94 -7.54 -19.33
N LEU A 168 2.76 -6.25 -19.58
CA LEU A 168 1.75 -5.75 -20.51
C LEU A 168 2.14 -5.94 -21.98
N LYS A 169 3.33 -5.50 -22.36
CA LYS A 169 3.80 -5.56 -23.75
C LYS A 169 3.81 -6.98 -24.33
N PRO A 170 4.30 -8.03 -23.61
CA PRO A 170 4.27 -9.40 -24.12
C PRO A 170 2.86 -9.98 -24.31
N LEU A 171 1.84 -9.37 -23.74
CA LEU A 171 0.43 -9.74 -23.86
C LEU A 171 -0.33 -8.94 -24.93
N GLY A 172 0.39 -8.13 -25.73
CA GLY A 172 -0.16 -7.39 -26.85
C GLY A 172 -0.66 -5.98 -26.51
N ALA A 173 -0.49 -5.48 -25.30
CA ALA A 173 -0.86 -4.10 -24.99
C ALA A 173 0.05 -3.09 -25.69
N ASP A 174 -0.55 -2.00 -26.20
CA ASP A 174 0.18 -0.81 -26.60
C ASP A 174 0.55 0.00 -25.34
N ILE A 175 1.84 0.08 -25.04
CA ILE A 175 2.38 0.80 -23.89
C ILE A 175 2.89 2.21 -24.22
N THR A 176 2.57 2.72 -25.42
CA THR A 176 2.95 4.07 -25.86
C THR A 176 2.42 5.12 -24.90
N GLY A 177 3.29 6.01 -24.44
CA GLY A 177 2.98 7.03 -23.43
C GLY A 177 3.34 6.62 -21.99
N SER A 178 3.80 5.38 -21.78
CA SER A 178 4.37 4.99 -20.48
C SER A 178 5.62 5.82 -20.16
N GLN A 179 5.77 6.19 -18.90
CA GLN A 179 6.75 7.19 -18.49
C GLN A 179 7.56 6.74 -17.26
N PHE A 180 8.78 7.28 -17.17
CA PHE A 180 9.70 7.07 -16.04
C PHE A 180 9.97 5.60 -15.72
N LEU A 181 10.01 4.75 -16.76
CA LEU A 181 10.18 3.29 -16.64
C LEU A 181 11.59 2.89 -16.23
N GLU A 182 12.60 3.71 -16.59
CA GLU A 182 14.00 3.43 -16.26
C GLU A 182 14.26 3.75 -14.78
N PRO A 183 14.87 2.81 -14.02
CA PRO A 183 15.17 3.02 -12.62
C PRO A 183 16.19 4.13 -12.41
N ASP A 184 15.87 5.10 -11.54
CA ASP A 184 16.79 6.17 -11.13
C ASP A 184 16.52 6.58 -9.69
N GLY A 185 17.44 6.24 -8.77
CA GLY A 185 17.30 6.54 -7.35
C GLY A 185 17.35 8.02 -6.97
N ASN A 186 17.55 8.92 -7.94
CA ASN A 186 17.40 10.36 -7.73
C ASN A 186 15.95 10.83 -7.85
N PHE A 187 15.06 10.01 -8.45
CA PHE A 187 13.66 10.35 -8.70
C PHE A 187 13.48 11.74 -9.36
N PRO A 188 14.07 11.96 -10.55
CA PRO A 188 14.20 13.31 -11.12
C PRO A 188 12.88 13.91 -11.63
N ASN A 189 11.84 13.10 -11.80
CA ASN A 189 10.60 13.53 -12.43
C ASN A 189 9.51 13.90 -11.42
N HIS A 190 9.24 13.03 -10.46
CA HIS A 190 8.34 13.26 -9.33
C HIS A 190 8.65 12.25 -8.21
N GLN A 191 8.13 12.49 -7.03
CA GLN A 191 8.17 11.50 -5.95
C GLN A 191 7.36 10.26 -6.36
N PRO A 192 7.95 9.03 -6.35
CA PRO A 192 7.24 7.81 -6.73
C PRO A 192 6.25 7.38 -5.63
N ASN A 193 5.09 8.02 -5.62
CA ASN A 193 4.05 7.81 -4.64
C ASN A 193 2.68 8.10 -5.27
N PRO A 194 1.76 7.12 -5.37
CA PRO A 194 0.42 7.33 -5.89
C PRO A 194 -0.42 8.36 -5.13
N GLU A 195 -0.07 8.68 -3.87
CA GLU A 195 -0.73 9.74 -3.11
C GLU A 195 -0.18 11.15 -3.42
N ASN A 196 0.94 11.23 -4.14
CA ASN A 196 1.54 12.52 -4.51
C ASN A 196 0.75 13.15 -5.65
N LYS A 197 0.31 14.39 -5.45
CA LYS A 197 -0.53 15.12 -6.41
C LYS A 197 0.16 15.31 -7.78
N GLU A 198 1.44 15.67 -7.77
CA GLU A 198 2.22 15.91 -8.99
C GLU A 198 2.40 14.61 -9.81
N ALA A 199 2.62 13.49 -9.12
CA ALA A 199 2.69 12.17 -9.72
C ALA A 199 1.35 11.77 -10.36
N MET A 200 0.23 11.94 -9.66
CA MET A 200 -1.10 11.66 -10.20
C MET A 200 -1.47 12.57 -11.37
N GLU A 201 -1.21 13.87 -11.29
CA GLU A 201 -1.41 14.79 -12.41
C GLU A 201 -0.58 14.41 -13.64
N SER A 202 0.62 13.86 -13.44
CA SER A 202 1.51 13.39 -14.52
C SER A 202 0.87 12.23 -15.27
N ILE A 203 0.44 11.18 -14.56
CA ILE A 203 -0.19 10.01 -15.21
C ILE A 203 -1.55 10.35 -15.83
N CYS A 204 -2.35 11.23 -15.23
CA CYS A 204 -3.62 11.70 -15.80
C CYS A 204 -3.38 12.38 -17.16
N ARG A 205 -2.39 13.28 -17.24
CA ARG A 205 -2.01 13.90 -18.52
C ARG A 205 -1.56 12.87 -19.54
N ALA A 206 -0.71 11.93 -19.16
CA ALA A 206 -0.24 10.88 -20.05
C ALA A 206 -1.37 10.03 -20.62
N VAL A 207 -2.38 9.68 -19.81
CA VAL A 207 -3.59 8.96 -20.27
C VAL A 207 -4.34 9.75 -21.32
N ILE A 208 -4.63 11.03 -21.06
CA ILE A 208 -5.39 11.89 -21.99
C ILE A 208 -4.62 12.14 -23.29
N GLU A 209 -3.34 12.53 -23.20
CA GLU A 209 -2.51 12.87 -24.38
C GLU A 209 -2.31 11.66 -25.30
N ASN A 210 -2.18 10.46 -24.74
CA ASN A 210 -2.00 9.24 -25.49
C ASN A 210 -3.32 8.51 -25.81
N LYS A 211 -4.47 9.02 -25.36
CA LYS A 211 -5.79 8.38 -25.50
C LYS A 211 -5.75 6.93 -25.00
N ALA A 212 -5.17 6.73 -23.84
CA ALA A 212 -5.04 5.42 -23.23
C ALA A 212 -6.38 4.93 -22.65
N ASP A 213 -6.59 3.63 -22.65
CA ASP A 213 -7.75 2.99 -22.04
C ASP A 213 -7.60 2.91 -20.51
N LEU A 214 -6.34 2.94 -20.03
CA LEU A 214 -6.00 2.81 -18.60
C LEU A 214 -4.63 3.44 -18.35
N GLY A 215 -4.50 4.15 -17.24
CA GLY A 215 -3.24 4.53 -16.62
C GLY A 215 -3.01 3.74 -15.34
N LEU A 216 -1.78 3.35 -15.07
CA LEU A 216 -1.34 2.70 -13.83
C LEU A 216 -0.14 3.44 -13.29
N ILE A 217 -0.11 3.66 -11.98
CA ILE A 217 1.01 4.29 -11.29
C ILE A 217 1.42 3.44 -10.09
N PHE A 218 2.74 3.30 -9.90
CA PHE A 218 3.33 2.54 -8.81
C PHE A 218 4.18 3.43 -7.90
N ASP A 219 4.35 2.99 -6.66
CA ASP A 219 5.41 3.53 -5.82
C ASP A 219 6.77 2.86 -6.12
N THR A 220 7.82 3.28 -5.41
CA THR A 220 9.20 2.89 -5.71
C THR A 220 9.42 1.39 -5.78
N ASP A 221 8.85 0.63 -4.86
CA ASP A 221 9.05 -0.82 -4.68
C ASP A 221 7.80 -1.66 -5.00
N VAL A 222 6.76 -1.01 -5.58
CA VAL A 222 5.61 -1.64 -6.23
C VAL A 222 4.68 -2.39 -5.25
N ASP A 223 4.70 -2.06 -3.97
CA ASP A 223 3.70 -2.59 -3.04
C ASP A 223 2.41 -1.77 -3.05
N ARG A 224 2.41 -0.60 -3.71
CA ARG A 224 1.23 0.24 -3.95
C ARG A 224 0.99 0.50 -5.42
N SER A 225 -0.28 0.61 -5.77
CA SER A 225 -0.70 1.10 -7.07
C SER A 225 -1.97 1.93 -6.99
N SER A 226 -2.12 2.82 -7.97
CA SER A 226 -3.38 3.49 -8.29
C SER A 226 -3.60 3.46 -9.80
N ALA A 227 -4.79 3.85 -10.24
CA ALA A 227 -5.15 3.81 -11.64
C ALA A 227 -5.78 5.13 -12.10
N VAL A 228 -5.89 5.28 -13.42
CA VAL A 228 -6.56 6.39 -14.10
C VAL A 228 -7.40 5.80 -15.22
N ASP A 229 -8.68 6.14 -15.30
CA ASP A 229 -9.54 5.68 -16.38
C ASP A 229 -9.30 6.45 -17.69
N ALA A 230 -9.93 6.00 -18.79
CA ALA A 230 -9.77 6.58 -20.11
C ALA A 230 -10.20 8.07 -20.20
N SER A 231 -10.98 8.57 -19.26
CA SER A 231 -11.37 9.98 -19.17
C SER A 231 -10.35 10.87 -18.45
N GLY A 232 -9.31 10.26 -17.87
CA GLY A 232 -8.32 10.92 -17.02
C GLY A 232 -8.75 11.08 -15.58
N ARG A 233 -9.84 10.42 -15.15
CA ARG A 233 -10.27 10.42 -13.76
C ARG A 233 -9.38 9.52 -12.93
N GLU A 234 -8.92 10.04 -11.80
CA GLU A 234 -8.14 9.29 -10.83
C GLU A 234 -8.98 8.19 -10.17
N ILE A 235 -8.43 6.98 -10.12
CA ILE A 235 -8.92 5.86 -9.29
C ILE A 235 -7.91 5.71 -8.16
N ASN A 236 -8.05 6.57 -7.17
CA ASN A 236 -7.12 6.75 -6.06
C ASN A 236 -7.90 6.91 -4.74
N ARG A 237 -7.26 6.82 -3.59
CA ARG A 237 -7.88 6.95 -2.27
C ARG A 237 -9.11 6.05 -2.10
N ASN A 238 -10.30 6.61 -1.80
CA ASN A 238 -11.53 5.83 -1.68
C ASN A 238 -11.89 5.08 -2.97
N ALA A 239 -11.59 5.67 -4.15
CA ALA A 239 -11.88 5.05 -5.43
C ALA A 239 -11.04 3.79 -5.70
N ILE A 240 -9.77 3.72 -5.27
CA ILE A 240 -8.97 2.50 -5.42
C ILE A 240 -9.46 1.38 -4.49
N VAL A 241 -9.92 1.73 -3.29
CA VAL A 241 -10.55 0.78 -2.36
C VAL A 241 -11.84 0.23 -2.95
N ALA A 242 -12.70 1.10 -3.47
CA ALA A 242 -13.95 0.72 -4.12
C ALA A 242 -13.70 -0.18 -5.34
N MET A 243 -12.71 0.18 -6.18
CA MET A 243 -12.30 -0.62 -7.34
C MET A 243 -11.85 -2.00 -6.91
N ALA A 244 -10.90 -2.10 -5.99
CA ALA A 244 -10.36 -3.36 -5.50
C ALA A 244 -11.46 -4.28 -4.93
N ALA A 245 -12.41 -3.73 -4.19
CA ALA A 245 -13.55 -4.45 -3.65
C ALA A 245 -14.53 -4.92 -4.74
N ALA A 246 -14.83 -4.07 -5.73
CA ALA A 246 -15.70 -4.43 -6.85
C ALA A 246 -15.15 -5.60 -7.70
N LEU A 247 -13.80 -5.73 -7.77
CA LEU A 247 -13.13 -6.81 -8.50
C LEU A 247 -13.34 -8.20 -7.87
N ILE A 248 -13.76 -8.28 -6.61
CA ILE A 248 -14.00 -9.54 -5.89
C ILE A 248 -15.45 -9.76 -5.48
N ALA A 249 -16.29 -8.72 -5.55
CA ALA A 249 -17.65 -8.77 -5.00
C ALA A 249 -18.50 -9.90 -5.57
N LYS A 250 -18.37 -10.18 -6.87
CA LYS A 250 -19.12 -11.26 -7.55
C LYS A 250 -18.69 -12.64 -7.07
N ASP A 251 -17.40 -12.84 -6.85
CA ASP A 251 -16.82 -14.14 -6.52
C ASP A 251 -16.92 -14.45 -5.02
N PHE A 252 -16.98 -13.41 -4.19
CA PHE A 252 -17.04 -13.52 -2.73
C PHE A 252 -18.14 -12.64 -2.12
N PRO A 253 -19.43 -12.92 -2.42
CA PRO A 253 -20.53 -12.12 -1.91
C PRO A 253 -20.59 -12.13 -0.38
N GLY A 254 -20.78 -10.95 0.23
CA GLY A 254 -20.86 -10.80 1.68
C GLY A 254 -19.53 -10.89 2.44
N THR A 255 -18.39 -10.98 1.74
CA THR A 255 -17.07 -10.92 2.39
C THR A 255 -16.83 -9.57 3.07
N THR A 256 -16.01 -9.57 4.11
CA THR A 256 -15.62 -8.33 4.82
C THR A 256 -14.37 -7.73 4.16
N VAL A 257 -14.48 -6.48 3.73
CA VAL A 257 -13.34 -5.66 3.29
C VAL A 257 -12.80 -4.89 4.48
N VAL A 258 -11.54 -5.10 4.83
CA VAL A 258 -10.87 -4.38 5.90
C VAL A 258 -10.10 -3.21 5.31
N THR A 259 -10.38 -1.99 5.80
CA THR A 259 -9.74 -0.76 5.32
C THR A 259 -9.09 0.02 6.44
N ASP A 260 -8.31 1.04 6.08
CA ASP A 260 -7.82 2.01 7.05
C ASP A 260 -8.95 2.92 7.58
N SER A 261 -8.64 3.67 8.63
CA SER A 261 -9.61 4.45 9.42
C SER A 261 -10.15 5.69 8.71
N ILE A 262 -9.47 6.19 7.67
CA ILE A 262 -9.79 7.46 7.00
C ILE A 262 -10.72 7.30 5.78
N THR A 263 -11.23 6.10 5.53
CA THR A 263 -12.17 5.86 4.44
C THR A 263 -13.50 6.58 4.65
N SER A 264 -14.12 7.03 3.55
CA SER A 264 -15.36 7.79 3.55
C SER A 264 -16.59 6.97 3.94
N ASP A 265 -17.67 7.65 4.32
CA ASP A 265 -18.95 6.99 4.56
C ASP A 265 -19.59 6.59 3.22
N GLN A 266 -19.39 7.36 2.14
CA GLN A 266 -19.82 7.02 0.78
C GLN A 266 -19.18 5.70 0.30
N LEU A 267 -17.91 5.46 0.66
CA LEU A 267 -17.29 4.16 0.39
C LEU A 267 -18.00 3.03 1.14
N THR A 268 -18.38 3.24 2.41
CA THR A 268 -19.15 2.23 3.15
C THR A 268 -20.48 1.93 2.46
N GLU A 269 -21.21 2.98 2.08
CA GLU A 269 -22.48 2.84 1.35
C GLU A 269 -22.30 2.08 0.03
N TYR A 270 -21.24 2.37 -0.71
CA TYR A 270 -20.92 1.69 -1.95
C TYR A 270 -20.63 0.20 -1.72
N LEU A 271 -19.76 -0.12 -0.75
CA LEU A 271 -19.38 -1.50 -0.43
C LEU A 271 -20.59 -2.32 0.05
N GLU A 272 -21.41 -1.75 0.94
CA GLU A 272 -22.50 -2.48 1.57
C GLU A 272 -23.77 -2.51 0.72
N ASN A 273 -24.18 -1.36 0.17
CA ASN A 273 -25.46 -1.24 -0.53
C ASN A 273 -25.35 -1.55 -2.02
N CYS A 274 -24.21 -1.22 -2.68
CA CYS A 274 -24.07 -1.47 -4.12
C CYS A 274 -23.40 -2.82 -4.40
N LEU A 275 -22.38 -3.19 -3.62
CA LEU A 275 -21.63 -4.43 -3.84
C LEU A 275 -22.10 -5.60 -2.97
N GLY A 276 -22.91 -5.37 -1.93
CA GLY A 276 -23.37 -6.41 -1.00
C GLY A 276 -22.26 -7.01 -0.16
N LEU A 277 -21.20 -6.25 0.10
CA LEU A 277 -20.06 -6.63 0.93
C LEU A 277 -20.25 -6.11 2.36
N LYS A 278 -19.31 -6.43 3.25
CA LYS A 278 -19.23 -5.84 4.60
C LYS A 278 -18.01 -4.95 4.68
N HIS A 279 -18.12 -3.82 5.36
CA HIS A 279 -17.03 -2.89 5.55
C HIS A 279 -16.55 -2.87 7.00
N LEU A 280 -15.25 -3.00 7.21
CA LEU A 280 -14.61 -2.83 8.52
C LEU A 280 -13.45 -1.85 8.42
N ARG A 281 -13.63 -0.63 8.97
CA ARG A 281 -12.55 0.33 9.15
C ARG A 281 -11.68 -0.09 10.33
N PHE A 282 -10.37 -0.09 10.15
CA PHE A 282 -9.41 -0.45 11.20
C PHE A 282 -8.29 0.58 11.28
N LYS A 283 -7.31 0.34 12.14
CA LYS A 283 -6.16 1.23 12.31
C LYS A 283 -5.35 1.33 11.02
N ARG A 284 -4.90 2.53 10.68
CA ARG A 284 -3.96 2.76 9.56
C ARG A 284 -2.67 1.95 9.73
N GLY A 285 -2.06 1.67 8.59
CA GLY A 285 -0.87 0.88 8.41
C GLY A 285 -1.19 -0.46 7.77
N TYR A 286 -0.59 -0.73 6.62
CA TYR A 286 -0.89 -1.92 5.81
C TYR A 286 -0.85 -3.22 6.61
N LYS A 287 0.10 -3.37 7.55
CA LYS A 287 0.14 -4.54 8.44
C LYS A 287 -1.08 -4.63 9.38
N ASN A 288 -1.59 -3.51 9.84
CA ASN A 288 -2.75 -3.51 10.74
C ASN A 288 -3.99 -4.05 10.02
N VAL A 289 -4.27 -3.54 8.81
CA VAL A 289 -5.43 -3.98 8.02
C VAL A 289 -5.28 -5.43 7.55
N ILE A 290 -4.08 -5.85 7.15
CA ILE A 290 -3.78 -7.23 6.76
C ILE A 290 -3.94 -8.19 7.94
N ASN A 291 -3.35 -7.88 9.09
CA ASN A 291 -3.44 -8.72 10.27
C ASN A 291 -4.88 -8.83 10.75
N LYS A 292 -5.66 -7.74 10.66
CA LYS A 292 -7.10 -7.77 11.01
C LYS A 292 -7.90 -8.67 10.07
N ALA A 293 -7.63 -8.64 8.76
CA ALA A 293 -8.27 -9.53 7.80
C ALA A 293 -7.90 -11.01 8.06
N LYS A 294 -6.63 -11.30 8.38
CA LYS A 294 -6.19 -12.65 8.79
C LYS A 294 -6.88 -13.10 10.08
N GLU A 295 -6.97 -12.24 11.10
CA GLU A 295 -7.67 -12.49 12.36
C GLU A 295 -9.15 -12.82 12.13
N LEU A 296 -9.85 -12.05 11.28
CA LEU A 296 -11.24 -12.32 10.92
C LEU A 296 -11.41 -13.73 10.37
N ASN A 297 -10.55 -14.10 9.39
CA ASN A 297 -10.59 -15.45 8.80
C ASN A 297 -10.31 -16.56 9.83
N GLN A 298 -9.38 -16.36 10.75
CA GLN A 298 -9.09 -17.30 11.85
C GLN A 298 -10.31 -17.49 12.77
N ASN A 299 -11.10 -16.43 12.94
CA ASN A 299 -12.32 -16.43 13.75
C ASN A 299 -13.59 -16.83 12.96
N GLY A 300 -13.44 -17.35 11.73
CA GLY A 300 -14.56 -17.82 10.92
C GLY A 300 -15.36 -16.72 10.20
N VAL A 301 -14.87 -15.48 10.21
CA VAL A 301 -15.46 -14.36 9.44
C VAL A 301 -14.69 -14.22 8.14
N ASP A 302 -15.37 -14.41 7.00
CA ASP A 302 -14.71 -14.31 5.70
C ASP A 302 -14.25 -12.88 5.42
N SER A 303 -12.96 -12.74 5.09
CA SER A 303 -12.34 -11.49 4.62
C SER A 303 -11.38 -11.82 3.50
N GLN A 304 -11.65 -11.31 2.31
CA GLN A 304 -10.89 -11.59 1.09
C GLN A 304 -9.96 -10.45 0.68
N LEU A 305 -10.14 -9.26 1.27
CA LEU A 305 -9.39 -8.05 0.92
C LEU A 305 -9.10 -7.21 2.16
N ALA A 306 -7.83 -6.85 2.31
CA ALA A 306 -7.36 -5.78 3.16
C ALA A 306 -6.73 -4.71 2.28
N ILE A 307 -7.15 -3.45 2.41
CA ILE A 307 -6.69 -2.36 1.54
C ILE A 307 -6.71 -1.03 2.26
N GLU A 308 -5.72 -0.18 1.95
CA GLU A 308 -5.67 1.20 2.42
C GLU A 308 -5.94 2.19 1.30
N THR A 309 -6.38 3.38 1.67
CA THR A 309 -6.55 4.52 0.75
C THR A 309 -5.25 4.94 0.06
N SER A 310 -4.10 4.53 0.57
CA SER A 310 -2.76 4.75 -0.01
C SER A 310 -2.43 3.83 -1.19
N GLY A 311 -3.28 2.83 -1.50
CA GLY A 311 -3.07 1.87 -2.57
C GLY A 311 -2.35 0.57 -2.16
N HIS A 312 -2.04 0.39 -0.88
CA HIS A 312 -1.64 -0.91 -0.32
C HIS A 312 -2.81 -1.87 -0.37
N ALA A 313 -2.67 -2.99 -1.08
CA ALA A 313 -3.77 -3.95 -1.26
C ALA A 313 -3.29 -5.39 -1.12
N ALA A 314 -3.94 -6.13 -0.23
CA ALA A 314 -3.63 -7.51 0.07
C ALA A 314 -4.87 -8.41 -0.10
N TYR A 315 -4.84 -9.26 -1.11
CA TYR A 315 -5.87 -10.25 -1.38
C TYR A 315 -5.55 -11.59 -0.71
N LYS A 316 -6.54 -12.23 -0.13
CA LYS A 316 -6.39 -13.56 0.48
C LYS A 316 -5.89 -14.60 -0.52
N GLU A 317 -6.38 -14.55 -1.76
CA GLU A 317 -5.94 -15.43 -2.84
C GLU A 317 -4.47 -15.23 -3.25
N ASN A 318 -3.88 -14.07 -2.91
CA ASN A 318 -2.46 -13.75 -3.09
C ASN A 318 -1.72 -13.72 -1.73
N TYR A 319 -2.01 -14.68 -0.84
CA TYR A 319 -1.36 -14.88 0.46
C TYR A 319 -1.50 -13.72 1.44
N PHE A 320 -2.45 -12.81 1.26
CA PHE A 320 -2.49 -11.52 1.94
C PHE A 320 -1.17 -10.73 1.79
N LEU A 321 -0.52 -10.91 0.65
CA LEU A 321 0.64 -10.12 0.27
C LEU A 321 0.19 -8.71 -0.10
N ASP A 322 0.87 -7.70 0.43
CA ASP A 322 0.75 -6.32 0.00
C ASP A 322 1.41 -6.16 -1.38
N ASP A 323 0.58 -6.01 -2.43
CA ASP A 323 1.02 -6.22 -3.81
C ASP A 323 0.30 -5.28 -4.80
N GLY A 324 0.96 -4.16 -5.09
CA GLY A 324 0.45 -3.17 -6.05
C GLY A 324 0.37 -3.71 -7.48
N ALA A 325 1.32 -4.56 -7.90
CA ALA A 325 1.28 -5.15 -9.23
C ALA A 325 0.16 -6.18 -9.39
N TYR A 326 -0.18 -6.91 -8.33
CA TYR A 326 -1.32 -7.81 -8.33
C TYR A 326 -2.64 -7.04 -8.44
N LEU A 327 -2.82 -5.97 -7.67
CA LEU A 327 -3.98 -5.08 -7.79
C LEU A 327 -4.09 -4.50 -9.21
N ALA A 328 -2.98 -3.95 -9.75
CA ALA A 328 -2.93 -3.45 -11.12
C ALA A 328 -3.33 -4.54 -12.14
N THR A 329 -2.87 -5.78 -11.94
CA THR A 329 -3.22 -6.92 -12.79
C THR A 329 -4.72 -7.23 -12.78
N LYS A 330 -5.36 -7.19 -11.61
CA LYS A 330 -6.82 -7.36 -11.51
C LYS A 330 -7.57 -6.22 -12.23
N ILE A 331 -7.08 -4.99 -12.13
CA ILE A 331 -7.65 -3.82 -12.86
C ILE A 331 -7.48 -4.00 -14.37
N VAL A 332 -6.31 -4.42 -14.85
CA VAL A 332 -6.04 -4.71 -16.27
C VAL A 332 -6.98 -5.78 -16.81
N ILE A 333 -7.17 -6.88 -16.08
CA ILE A 333 -8.10 -7.94 -16.44
C ILE A 333 -9.51 -7.38 -16.59
N LYS A 334 -9.98 -6.60 -15.64
CA LYS A 334 -11.30 -5.98 -15.68
C LYS A 334 -11.45 -5.02 -16.85
N THR A 335 -10.43 -4.19 -17.10
CA THR A 335 -10.40 -3.26 -18.25
C THR A 335 -10.52 -4.05 -19.57
N ALA A 336 -9.74 -5.12 -19.73
CA ALA A 336 -9.79 -5.95 -20.93
C ALA A 336 -11.16 -6.62 -21.13
N GLN A 337 -11.77 -7.12 -20.06
CA GLN A 337 -13.11 -7.71 -20.10
C GLN A 337 -14.18 -6.69 -20.49
N LEU A 338 -14.13 -5.50 -19.89
CA LEU A 338 -15.06 -4.41 -20.19
C LEU A 338 -14.89 -3.90 -21.63
N LYS A 339 -13.66 -3.73 -22.12
CA LYS A 339 -13.38 -3.33 -23.50
C LYS A 339 -14.00 -4.32 -24.51
N LYS A 340 -13.88 -5.63 -24.25
CA LYS A 340 -14.54 -6.66 -25.06
C LYS A 340 -16.06 -6.55 -25.04
N ALA A 341 -16.63 -6.04 -23.96
CA ALA A 341 -18.08 -5.79 -23.82
C ALA A 341 -18.51 -4.39 -24.33
N GLY A 342 -17.59 -3.59 -24.87
CA GLY A 342 -17.88 -2.25 -25.37
C GLY A 342 -18.06 -1.20 -24.26
N ALA A 343 -17.53 -1.44 -23.06
CA ALA A 343 -17.61 -0.54 -21.90
C ALA A 343 -16.21 -0.09 -21.43
N GLY A 344 -16.16 1.00 -20.71
CA GLY A 344 -14.95 1.50 -20.04
C GLY A 344 -14.89 1.11 -18.56
N LEU A 345 -13.75 1.36 -17.92
CA LEU A 345 -13.55 1.06 -16.50
C LEU A 345 -14.40 1.94 -15.58
N ASP A 346 -14.80 3.13 -16.04
CA ASP A 346 -15.65 4.11 -15.36
C ASP A 346 -16.99 3.52 -14.88
N VAL A 347 -17.54 2.54 -15.61
CA VAL A 347 -18.81 1.91 -15.24
C VAL A 347 -18.75 1.19 -13.88
N VAL A 348 -17.56 0.73 -13.46
CA VAL A 348 -17.38 0.00 -12.21
C VAL A 348 -17.68 0.90 -11.01
N LEU A 349 -17.26 2.16 -11.09
CA LEU A 349 -17.39 3.12 -10.00
C LEU A 349 -18.53 4.15 -10.22
N SER A 350 -19.42 3.90 -11.18
CA SER A 350 -20.49 4.84 -11.53
C SER A 350 -21.46 5.14 -10.40
N SER A 351 -21.58 4.23 -9.42
CA SER A 351 -22.43 4.40 -8.24
C SER A 351 -21.65 4.82 -6.98
N LEU A 352 -20.34 5.04 -7.10
CA LEU A 352 -19.56 5.59 -5.99
C LEU A 352 -19.76 7.10 -5.92
N GLU A 353 -20.35 7.57 -4.85
CA GLU A 353 -20.46 8.99 -4.57
C GLU A 353 -19.15 9.50 -3.94
N GLU A 354 -18.75 10.70 -4.34
CA GLU A 354 -17.61 11.39 -3.76
C GLU A 354 -18.07 12.43 -2.73
N PRO A 355 -17.28 12.70 -1.69
CA PRO A 355 -17.57 13.79 -0.78
C PRO A 355 -17.54 15.12 -1.54
N LYS A 356 -18.36 16.08 -1.11
CA LYS A 356 -18.36 17.43 -1.67
C LYS A 356 -17.04 18.15 -1.42
N GLU A 357 -16.47 17.93 -0.24
CA GLU A 357 -15.19 18.49 0.20
C GLU A 357 -14.50 17.52 1.13
N ALA A 358 -13.17 17.40 1.00
CA ALA A 358 -12.31 16.58 1.86
C ALA A 358 -11.00 17.31 2.15
N ILE A 359 -10.58 17.33 3.41
CA ILE A 359 -9.32 17.96 3.84
C ILE A 359 -8.60 17.14 4.90
N GLU A 360 -7.29 17.33 5.00
CA GLU A 360 -6.49 16.94 6.15
C GLU A 360 -5.82 18.18 6.75
N LYS A 361 -6.04 18.42 8.04
CA LYS A 361 -5.35 19.43 8.84
C LYS A 361 -4.49 18.72 9.88
N ARG A 362 -3.31 19.25 10.17
CA ARG A 362 -2.38 18.66 11.15
C ARG A 362 -2.07 19.68 12.23
N PHE A 363 -2.37 19.34 13.47
CA PHE A 363 -1.99 20.12 14.64
C PHE A 363 -0.66 19.60 15.20
N SER A 364 0.22 20.48 15.61
CA SER A 364 1.46 20.13 16.30
C SER A 364 1.22 20.10 17.80
N ILE A 365 1.71 19.07 18.50
CA ILE A 365 1.71 19.00 19.95
C ILE A 365 3.01 19.65 20.42
N ASN A 366 2.91 20.70 21.24
CA ASN A 366 4.06 21.51 21.67
C ASN A 366 4.70 20.99 22.97
N ARG A 367 4.56 19.68 23.26
CA ARG A 367 5.04 19.05 24.50
C ARG A 367 5.96 17.87 24.20
N ALA A 368 6.92 17.64 25.11
CA ALA A 368 7.85 16.51 25.00
C ALA A 368 7.17 15.13 25.20
N ASP A 369 6.13 15.08 26.07
CA ASP A 369 5.31 13.91 26.36
C ASP A 369 4.15 13.74 25.36
N PHE A 370 4.38 14.08 24.09
CA PHE A 370 3.34 14.19 23.04
C PHE A 370 2.49 12.94 22.87
N ALA A 371 3.05 11.75 23.13
CA ALA A 371 2.32 10.48 22.97
C ALA A 371 1.21 10.32 24.01
N ASP A 372 1.52 10.61 25.29
CA ASP A 372 0.56 10.53 26.39
C ASP A 372 -0.41 11.71 26.36
N TYR A 373 0.10 12.91 26.10
CA TYR A 373 -0.72 14.10 25.97
C TYR A 373 -1.70 14.04 24.81
N GLY A 374 -1.27 13.52 23.67
CA GLY A 374 -2.16 13.26 22.54
C GLY A 374 -3.26 12.23 22.87
N GLN A 375 -2.97 11.23 23.73
CA GLN A 375 -3.99 10.30 24.20
C GLN A 375 -4.97 10.98 25.16
N GLU A 376 -4.50 11.83 26.05
CA GLU A 376 -5.36 12.64 26.92
C GLU A 376 -6.33 13.51 26.11
N ILE A 377 -5.82 14.20 25.07
CA ILE A 377 -6.67 15.02 24.18
C ILE A 377 -7.78 14.18 23.55
N LEU A 378 -7.47 12.97 23.04
CA LEU A 378 -8.47 12.10 22.41
C LEU A 378 -9.52 11.64 23.43
N CYS A 379 -9.14 11.23 24.63
CA CYS A 379 -10.10 10.85 25.69
C CYS A 379 -11.03 12.03 26.04
N ARG A 380 -10.49 13.23 26.20
CA ARG A 380 -11.29 14.43 26.49
C ARG A 380 -12.22 14.81 25.33
N LEU A 381 -11.80 14.55 24.07
CA LEU A 381 -12.65 14.76 22.91
C LEU A 381 -13.85 13.79 22.91
N GLU A 382 -13.62 12.52 23.23
CA GLU A 382 -14.71 11.54 23.38
C GLU A 382 -15.71 11.98 24.46
N GLU A 383 -15.24 12.31 25.65
CA GLU A 383 -16.07 12.80 26.76
C GLU A 383 -16.82 14.08 26.39
N TRP A 384 -16.18 14.99 25.66
CA TRP A 384 -16.79 16.23 25.21
C TRP A 384 -17.93 15.96 24.21
N VAL A 385 -17.72 15.08 23.22
CA VAL A 385 -18.74 14.73 22.24
C VAL A 385 -19.93 14.00 22.91
N GLU A 386 -19.66 13.12 23.87
CA GLU A 386 -20.73 12.46 24.63
C GLU A 386 -21.62 13.45 25.39
N ARG A 387 -21.02 14.51 25.94
CA ARG A 387 -21.74 15.52 26.74
C ARG A 387 -22.41 16.59 25.90
N GLU A 388 -21.71 17.13 24.92
CA GLU A 388 -22.12 18.34 24.17
C GLU A 388 -22.56 18.02 22.71
N GLY A 389 -22.19 16.87 22.19
CA GLY A 389 -22.31 16.52 20.76
C GLY A 389 -23.73 16.65 20.24
N GLN A 390 -24.74 16.23 21.02
CA GLN A 390 -26.14 16.28 20.58
C GLN A 390 -26.61 17.72 20.26
N GLN A 391 -26.08 18.74 20.96
CA GLN A 391 -26.45 20.15 20.75
C GLN A 391 -25.98 20.70 19.41
N ILE A 392 -24.89 20.12 18.87
CA ILE A 392 -24.29 20.53 17.60
C ILE A 392 -24.53 19.51 16.46
N GLY A 393 -25.35 18.48 16.71
CA GLY A 393 -25.61 17.41 15.76
C GLY A 393 -24.41 16.51 15.50
N ALA A 394 -23.55 16.35 16.52
CA ALA A 394 -22.38 15.46 16.48
C ALA A 394 -22.59 14.20 17.30
N SER A 395 -22.03 13.07 16.84
CA SER A 395 -22.09 11.77 17.52
C SER A 395 -20.83 10.96 17.27
N LEU A 396 -20.40 10.20 18.27
CA LEU A 396 -19.29 9.26 18.14
C LEU A 396 -19.66 8.09 17.22
N VAL A 397 -18.70 7.68 16.39
CA VAL A 397 -18.83 6.47 15.57
C VAL A 397 -18.36 5.26 16.38
N SER A 398 -19.21 4.22 16.46
CA SER A 398 -18.87 2.97 17.13
C SER A 398 -19.29 1.76 16.26
N PRO A 399 -18.43 0.72 16.10
CA PRO A 399 -17.07 0.63 16.64
C PRO A 399 -16.08 1.56 15.91
N ASN A 400 -15.10 2.07 16.63
CA ASN A 400 -13.96 2.81 16.10
C ASN A 400 -12.66 2.26 16.71
N TYR A 401 -11.61 2.13 15.91
CA TYR A 401 -10.37 1.46 16.31
C TYR A 401 -9.15 2.40 16.33
N GLU A 402 -9.29 3.62 15.85
CA GLU A 402 -8.21 4.60 15.80
C GLU A 402 -8.74 6.01 16.04
N GLY A 403 -8.13 6.73 16.99
CA GLY A 403 -8.49 8.10 17.28
C GLY A 403 -9.95 8.27 17.70
N VAL A 404 -10.52 9.43 17.45
CA VAL A 404 -11.91 9.77 17.70
C VAL A 404 -12.58 10.13 16.38
N ARG A 405 -13.48 9.28 15.90
CA ARG A 405 -14.31 9.54 14.72
C ARG A 405 -15.67 10.07 15.14
N ILE A 406 -16.04 11.21 14.57
CA ILE A 406 -17.25 11.95 14.89
C ILE A 406 -18.06 12.16 13.61
N ASN A 407 -19.33 11.77 13.63
CA ASN A 407 -20.30 12.12 12.58
C ASN A 407 -21.01 13.41 12.95
N PHE A 408 -21.21 14.26 11.95
CA PHE A 408 -22.01 15.49 12.03
C PHE A 408 -23.20 15.36 11.10
N ASP A 409 -24.40 15.58 11.62
CA ASP A 409 -25.65 15.62 10.83
C ASP A 409 -26.57 16.67 11.44
N ASN A 410 -26.57 17.88 10.86
CA ASN A 410 -27.41 18.98 11.25
C ASN A 410 -27.85 19.82 10.04
N GLU A 411 -28.59 20.91 10.27
CA GLU A 411 -29.09 21.77 9.18
C GLU A 411 -27.98 22.40 8.33
N GLN A 412 -26.79 22.66 8.90
CA GLN A 412 -25.68 23.37 8.26
C GLN A 412 -24.69 22.41 7.61
N VAL A 413 -24.32 21.32 8.28
CA VAL A 413 -23.27 20.41 7.83
C VAL A 413 -23.67 18.95 8.01
N LYS A 414 -23.33 18.12 6.99
CA LYS A 414 -23.36 16.66 7.06
C LYS A 414 -22.02 16.11 6.60
N GLY A 415 -21.38 15.32 7.46
CA GLY A 415 -20.07 14.76 7.20
C GLY A 415 -19.48 14.08 8.43
N TRP A 416 -18.19 13.88 8.40
CA TRP A 416 -17.46 13.28 9.51
C TRP A 416 -16.08 13.91 9.70
N CYS A 417 -15.51 13.74 10.87
CA CYS A 417 -14.09 13.95 11.08
C CYS A 417 -13.46 12.81 11.89
N LEU A 418 -12.14 12.66 11.74
CA LEU A 418 -11.32 11.75 12.55
C LEU A 418 -10.10 12.52 13.05
N LEU A 419 -10.04 12.74 14.37
CA LEU A 419 -8.83 13.21 15.04
C LEU A 419 -8.06 12.01 15.58
N ARG A 420 -6.78 11.89 15.23
CA ARG A 420 -5.93 10.76 15.63
C ARG A 420 -4.51 11.20 15.98
N LYS A 421 -3.74 10.34 16.62
CA LYS A 421 -2.30 10.58 16.85
C LYS A 421 -1.49 10.15 15.63
N SER A 422 -0.43 10.90 15.30
CA SER A 422 0.64 10.37 14.47
C SER A 422 1.42 9.30 15.24
N LEU A 423 1.88 8.26 14.53
CA LEU A 423 2.68 7.18 15.15
C LEU A 423 4.09 7.62 15.51
N HIS A 424 4.65 8.59 14.79
CA HIS A 424 6.08 8.93 14.87
C HIS A 424 6.35 10.40 15.18
N ASP A 425 5.39 11.27 14.89
CA ASP A 425 5.55 12.72 15.02
C ASP A 425 4.68 13.27 16.14
N PRO A 426 5.07 14.40 16.77
CA PRO A 426 4.26 15.11 17.75
C PRO A 426 3.10 15.85 17.07
N LYS A 427 2.20 15.10 16.40
CA LYS A 427 1.10 15.65 15.61
C LYS A 427 -0.22 14.93 15.84
N LEU A 428 -1.31 15.69 15.69
CA LEU A 428 -2.67 15.21 15.62
C LEU A 428 -3.23 15.50 14.22
N PRO A 429 -3.21 14.53 13.30
CA PRO A 429 -3.93 14.67 12.04
C PRO A 429 -5.45 14.65 12.26
N LEU A 430 -6.12 15.59 11.62
CA LEU A 430 -7.57 15.69 11.52
C LEU A 430 -7.97 15.50 10.06
N ASN A 431 -8.64 14.39 9.76
CA ASN A 431 -9.28 14.18 8.47
C ASN A 431 -10.75 14.62 8.56
N VAL A 432 -11.24 15.34 7.57
CA VAL A 432 -12.62 15.83 7.52
C VAL A 432 -13.17 15.63 6.11
N GLU A 433 -14.36 15.09 6.02
CA GLU A 433 -15.13 15.03 4.78
C GLU A 433 -16.57 15.47 5.01
N VAL A 434 -17.15 16.17 4.02
CA VAL A 434 -18.54 16.59 4.06
C VAL A 434 -19.27 16.29 2.76
N THR A 435 -20.56 15.96 2.88
CA THR A 435 -21.50 15.83 1.76
C THR A 435 -22.41 17.06 1.66
N LYS A 436 -22.56 17.81 2.78
CA LYS A 436 -23.30 19.07 2.87
C LYS A 436 -22.53 20.05 3.75
N GLY A 437 -22.59 21.34 3.43
CA GLY A 437 -21.86 22.39 4.16
C GLY A 437 -20.42 22.51 3.68
N SER A 438 -19.51 22.83 4.59
CA SER A 438 -18.06 22.96 4.33
C SER A 438 -17.25 22.24 5.42
N CYS A 439 -16.08 21.72 5.05
CA CYS A 439 -15.12 21.17 6.01
C CYS A 439 -14.70 22.19 7.07
N SER A 440 -14.68 23.48 6.72
CA SER A 440 -14.34 24.56 7.67
C SER A 440 -15.34 24.67 8.84
N ASP A 441 -16.60 24.26 8.68
CA ASP A 441 -17.58 24.25 9.76
C ASP A 441 -17.21 23.23 10.83
N ILE A 442 -16.79 22.02 10.42
CA ILE A 442 -16.32 20.97 11.32
C ILE A 442 -14.98 21.33 11.93
N VAL A 443 -14.02 21.84 11.11
CA VAL A 443 -12.70 22.26 11.59
C VAL A 443 -12.83 23.29 12.69
N ARG A 444 -13.74 24.28 12.56
CA ARG A 444 -13.96 25.30 13.59
C ARG A 444 -14.39 24.69 14.92
N VAL A 445 -15.28 23.70 14.92
CA VAL A 445 -15.71 22.98 16.13
C VAL A 445 -14.52 22.30 16.83
N ILE A 446 -13.67 21.65 16.03
CA ILE A 446 -12.46 20.97 16.58
C ILE A 446 -11.41 22.00 17.03
N ASP A 447 -11.24 23.12 16.31
CA ASP A 447 -10.33 24.20 16.72
C ASP A 447 -10.79 24.83 18.05
N GLU A 448 -12.08 25.05 18.24
CA GLU A 448 -12.65 25.56 19.50
C GLU A 448 -12.41 24.59 20.65
N PHE A 449 -12.60 23.28 20.43
CA PHE A 449 -12.27 22.26 21.42
C PHE A 449 -10.77 22.24 21.75
N LEU A 450 -9.90 22.33 20.74
CA LEU A 450 -8.45 22.26 20.90
C LEU A 450 -7.83 23.55 21.48
N ALA A 451 -8.59 24.66 21.55
CA ALA A 451 -8.08 25.94 22.08
C ALA A 451 -7.62 25.86 23.56
N ASP A 452 -8.12 24.89 24.34
CA ASP A 452 -7.74 24.66 25.73
C ASP A 452 -6.49 23.78 25.88
N PHE A 453 -5.87 23.35 24.77
CA PHE A 453 -4.71 22.45 24.77
C PHE A 453 -3.47 23.11 24.16
N ASP A 454 -2.28 22.61 24.53
CA ASP A 454 -0.99 23.09 24.01
C ASP A 454 -0.68 22.47 22.66
N VAL A 455 -1.46 22.87 21.67
CA VAL A 455 -1.35 22.46 20.26
C VAL A 455 -1.37 23.69 19.33
N SER A 456 -0.77 23.56 18.14
CA SER A 456 -0.70 24.65 17.15
C SER A 456 -0.89 24.16 15.71
#